data_d5d477389c94a9c595f6c0bbdab838db
#
_entry.id   d5d477389c94a9c595f6c0bbdab838db
#
_cell.length_a   1.000
_cell.length_b   1.000
_cell.length_c   1.000
_cell.angle_alpha   90.00
_cell.angle_beta   90.00
_cell.angle_gamma   90.00
#
_symmetry.space_group_name_H-M   'P 1'
#
loop_
_entity.id
_entity.type
_entity.pdbx_description
1 polymer ?
#
loop_
_entity_poly.entity_id
_entity_poly.type
_entity_poly.pdbx_seq_one_letter_code
_entity_poly.pdbx_strand_id
1 'polypeptide(L)'
;MLVPFVFLLMAATDAPPDPAALDQESLGQLLTVRRVFIDRFAGGETAAQMRDMILSGLQNAKLFVVTENQDRADAFLRGSAEDLVFTDEHTSSDSIHAQANLSRSSSSSYSGRTSGREQDGKSQGVDFGDSESTHSLERRHEAVAAVRLVTKDGDVIWSTTQESLGGKFHGASADVADKVTKKLLEDYDRARKLK
;
A
#
# COMPACT_ATOMS: atom_id res chain seq x y z
N MET A 1 22.44 70.90 31.02
CA MET A 1 21.23 70.15 31.18
C MET A 1 21.33 68.97 30.23
N LEU A 2 21.56 67.76 30.78
CA LEU A 2 21.68 66.51 30.03
C LEU A 2 20.36 65.74 30.15
N VAL A 3 19.66 65.51 29.03
CA VAL A 3 18.40 64.77 29.00
C VAL A 3 18.77 63.31 28.71
N PRO A 4 18.41 62.33 29.56
CA PRO A 4 18.64 60.91 29.26
C PRO A 4 17.54 60.43 28.29
N PHE A 5 18.00 59.95 27.13
CA PHE A 5 17.19 59.24 26.14
C PHE A 5 16.96 57.80 26.61
N VAL A 6 15.79 57.53 27.14
CA VAL A 6 15.37 56.16 27.53
C VAL A 6 14.99 55.41 26.27
N PHE A 7 15.79 54.48 25.79
CA PHE A 7 15.43 53.53 24.75
C PHE A 7 14.56 52.45 25.37
N LEU A 8 13.26 52.52 25.07
CA LEU A 8 12.31 51.46 25.42
C LEU A 8 12.47 50.32 24.37
N LEU A 9 13.17 49.25 24.75
CA LEU A 9 13.30 48.05 23.96
C LEU A 9 11.97 47.27 24.05
N MET A 10 11.09 47.39 23.04
CA MET A 10 9.94 46.54 22.89
C MET A 10 10.42 45.13 22.45
N ALA A 11 10.45 44.19 23.36
CA ALA A 11 10.59 42.77 23.03
C ALA A 11 9.27 42.30 22.37
N ALA A 12 9.31 42.16 21.05
CA ALA A 12 8.26 41.45 20.35
C ALA A 12 8.31 39.97 20.78
N THR A 13 7.35 39.54 21.60
CA THR A 13 7.13 38.14 21.87
C THR A 13 6.52 37.55 20.61
N ASP A 14 7.34 36.87 19.78
CA ASP A 14 6.88 36.02 18.69
C ASP A 14 6.09 34.85 19.33
N ALA A 15 4.79 34.98 19.37
CA ALA A 15 3.90 33.86 19.70
C ALA A 15 4.00 32.82 18.56
N PRO A 16 4.02 31.52 18.87
CA PRO A 16 4.03 30.49 17.82
C PRO A 16 2.80 30.68 16.92
N PRO A 17 2.97 30.55 15.59
CA PRO A 17 1.86 30.74 14.65
C PRO A 17 0.73 29.76 14.93
N ASP A 18 -0.51 30.23 14.82
CA ASP A 18 -1.70 29.39 14.97
C ASP A 18 -1.70 28.32 13.88
N PRO A 19 -1.78 27.03 14.22
CA PRO A 19 -1.86 25.94 13.24
C PRO A 19 -2.98 26.11 12.20
N ALA A 20 -4.12 26.65 12.60
CA ALA A 20 -5.24 26.92 11.69
C ALA A 20 -4.90 28.02 10.66
N ALA A 21 -4.13 29.02 11.06
CA ALA A 21 -3.67 30.08 10.15
C ALA A 21 -2.66 29.54 9.13
N LEU A 22 -1.75 28.65 9.55
CA LEU A 22 -0.79 28.00 8.65
C LEU A 22 -1.48 27.08 7.62
N ASP A 23 -2.52 26.34 8.04
CA ASP A 23 -3.31 25.51 7.14
C ASP A 23 -4.05 26.36 6.09
N GLN A 24 -4.63 27.48 6.50
CA GLN A 24 -5.30 28.40 5.58
C GLN A 24 -4.32 29.06 4.59
N GLU A 25 -3.16 29.43 5.05
CA GLU A 25 -2.11 30.01 4.20
C GLU A 25 -1.63 29.00 3.15
N SER A 26 -1.32 27.77 3.57
CA SER A 26 -0.90 26.67 2.69
C SER A 26 -1.96 26.34 1.64
N LEU A 27 -3.24 26.24 2.05
CA LEU A 27 -4.37 26.05 1.15
C LEU A 27 -4.56 27.25 0.20
N GLY A 28 -4.33 28.47 0.67
CA GLY A 28 -4.36 29.67 -0.16
C GLY A 28 -3.27 29.65 -1.24
N GLN A 29 -2.07 29.25 -0.88
CA GLN A 29 -0.93 29.12 -1.81
C GLN A 29 -1.20 28.01 -2.84
N LEU A 30 -1.84 26.89 -2.47
CA LEU A 30 -2.21 25.81 -3.38
C LEU A 30 -3.07 26.32 -4.57
N LEU A 31 -3.96 27.30 -4.34
CA LEU A 31 -4.80 27.88 -5.38
C LEU A 31 -4.04 28.79 -6.36
N THR A 32 -2.84 29.22 -6.03
CA THR A 32 -2.01 30.06 -6.91
C THR A 32 -1.23 29.25 -7.94
N VAL A 33 -1.04 27.96 -7.67
CA VAL A 33 -0.31 27.04 -8.54
C VAL A 33 -1.11 26.74 -9.80
N ARG A 34 -0.52 26.97 -10.96
CA ARG A 34 -1.10 26.65 -12.27
C ARG A 34 -0.34 25.54 -13.00
N ARG A 35 0.99 25.54 -12.89
CA ARG A 35 1.88 24.60 -13.57
C ARG A 35 2.69 23.82 -12.56
N VAL A 36 2.64 22.50 -12.68
CA VAL A 36 3.37 21.58 -11.80
C VAL A 36 4.36 20.78 -12.62
N PHE A 37 5.61 20.77 -12.20
CA PHE A 37 6.61 19.82 -12.65
C PHE A 37 6.65 18.65 -11.67
N ILE A 38 6.58 17.41 -12.18
CA ILE A 38 6.67 16.21 -11.34
C ILE A 38 8.10 15.70 -11.39
N ASP A 39 8.80 15.91 -10.29
CA ASP A 39 10.20 15.52 -10.13
C ASP A 39 10.33 13.99 -10.05
N ARG A 40 11.56 13.49 -10.17
CA ARG A 40 11.83 12.06 -10.00
C ARG A 40 11.60 11.67 -8.54
N PHE A 41 10.84 10.59 -8.33
CA PHE A 41 10.63 10.05 -6.97
C PHE A 41 11.81 9.17 -6.57
N ALA A 42 12.17 9.23 -5.28
CA ALA A 42 13.10 8.29 -4.67
C ALA A 42 12.41 6.92 -4.47
N GLY A 43 13.16 5.80 -4.61
CA GLY A 43 12.60 4.44 -4.42
C GLY A 43 12.76 3.51 -5.64
N GLY A 44 13.59 3.89 -6.61
CA GLY A 44 13.93 3.01 -7.75
C GLY A 44 12.89 2.96 -8.86
N GLU A 45 12.77 1.79 -9.51
CA GLU A 45 11.90 1.62 -10.69
C GLU A 45 10.41 1.69 -10.35
N THR A 46 10.00 1.11 -9.24
CA THR A 46 8.60 1.17 -8.76
C THR A 46 8.16 2.59 -8.45
N ALA A 47 9.06 3.41 -7.91
CA ALA A 47 8.81 4.83 -7.68
C ALA A 47 8.63 5.60 -8.99
N ALA A 48 9.38 5.26 -10.04
CA ALA A 48 9.20 5.86 -11.36
C ALA A 48 7.84 5.52 -11.97
N GLN A 49 7.42 4.26 -11.87
CA GLN A 49 6.09 3.82 -12.33
C GLN A 49 4.97 4.52 -11.56
N MET A 50 5.09 4.63 -10.22
CA MET A 50 4.09 5.31 -9.39
C MET A 50 4.02 6.80 -9.71
N ARG A 51 5.18 7.46 -9.96
CA ARG A 51 5.24 8.84 -10.44
C ARG A 51 4.40 9.02 -11.72
N ASP A 52 4.55 8.12 -12.69
CA ASP A 52 3.85 8.21 -13.96
C ASP A 52 2.33 7.95 -13.80
N MET A 53 1.93 7.07 -12.87
CA MET A 53 0.52 6.90 -12.50
C MET A 53 -0.07 8.16 -11.86
N ILE A 54 0.66 8.81 -10.93
CA ILE A 54 0.25 10.08 -10.31
C ILE A 54 0.17 11.18 -11.37
N LEU A 55 1.13 11.26 -12.30
CA LEU A 55 1.11 12.20 -13.42
C LEU A 55 -0.18 12.04 -14.23
N SER A 56 -0.49 10.81 -14.61
CA SER A 56 -1.71 10.49 -15.34
C SER A 56 -2.98 10.86 -14.56
N GLY A 57 -3.01 10.56 -13.27
CA GLY A 57 -4.11 10.95 -12.38
C GLY A 57 -4.31 12.46 -12.31
N LEU A 58 -3.25 13.23 -12.15
CA LEU A 58 -3.31 14.70 -12.11
C LEU A 58 -3.77 15.31 -13.43
N GLN A 59 -3.33 14.75 -14.57
CA GLN A 59 -3.80 15.18 -15.88
C GLN A 59 -5.31 14.92 -16.07
N ASN A 60 -5.78 13.76 -15.61
CA ASN A 60 -7.19 13.40 -15.68
C ASN A 60 -8.06 14.29 -14.77
N ALA A 61 -7.55 14.63 -13.58
CA ALA A 61 -8.22 15.51 -12.62
C ALA A 61 -8.27 16.98 -13.10
N LYS A 62 -7.43 17.36 -14.08
CA LYS A 62 -7.36 18.73 -14.67
C LYS A 62 -7.15 19.84 -13.62
N LEU A 63 -6.46 19.52 -12.53
CA LEU A 63 -6.16 20.48 -11.47
C LEU A 63 -5.09 21.49 -11.90
N PHE A 64 -4.05 20.97 -12.56
CA PHE A 64 -2.88 21.73 -12.95
C PHE A 64 -2.50 21.43 -14.41
N VAL A 65 -1.75 22.33 -14.98
CA VAL A 65 -1.01 22.06 -16.22
C VAL A 65 0.29 21.34 -15.84
N VAL A 66 0.39 20.05 -16.14
CA VAL A 66 1.64 19.32 -15.97
C VAL A 66 2.63 19.74 -17.05
N THR A 67 3.87 20.06 -16.64
CA THR A 67 4.94 20.51 -17.54
C THR A 67 6.21 19.68 -17.31
N GLU A 68 6.92 19.36 -18.38
CA GLU A 68 8.26 18.74 -18.34
C GLU A 68 9.38 19.78 -18.26
N ASN A 69 9.05 21.07 -18.34
CA ASN A 69 10.02 22.17 -18.22
C ASN A 69 9.98 22.76 -16.81
N GLN A 70 11.05 22.53 -16.04
CA GLN A 70 11.22 23.02 -14.68
C GLN A 70 11.13 24.53 -14.57
N ASP A 71 11.69 25.27 -15.53
CA ASP A 71 11.72 26.74 -15.50
C ASP A 71 10.31 27.35 -15.58
N ARG A 72 9.39 26.63 -16.21
CA ARG A 72 7.99 27.07 -16.41
C ARG A 72 7.05 26.59 -15.33
N ALA A 73 7.50 25.75 -14.41
CA ALA A 73 6.69 25.28 -13.29
C ALA A 73 6.53 26.36 -12.23
N ASP A 74 5.37 26.43 -11.60
CA ASP A 74 5.10 27.26 -10.44
C ASP A 74 5.43 26.48 -9.15
N ALA A 75 5.23 25.17 -9.19
CA ALA A 75 5.54 24.26 -8.08
C ALA A 75 6.06 22.90 -8.59
N PHE A 76 6.72 22.18 -7.69
CA PHE A 76 7.36 20.90 -7.92
C PHE A 76 6.70 19.83 -7.06
N LEU A 77 6.18 18.76 -7.69
CA LEU A 77 5.73 17.59 -6.98
C LEU A 77 6.92 16.65 -6.76
N ARG A 78 7.31 16.46 -5.52
CA ARG A 78 8.45 15.65 -5.09
C ARG A 78 7.99 14.57 -4.13
N GLY A 79 8.70 13.43 -4.11
CA GLY A 79 8.36 12.37 -3.18
C GLY A 79 9.27 11.17 -3.24
N SER A 80 8.83 10.17 -2.48
CA SER A 80 9.38 8.82 -2.49
C SER A 80 8.24 7.82 -2.59
N ALA A 81 8.50 6.68 -3.20
CA ALA A 81 7.52 5.60 -3.29
C ALA A 81 8.23 4.25 -3.27
N GLU A 82 7.59 3.28 -2.65
CA GLU A 82 8.05 1.91 -2.56
C GLU A 82 6.88 0.96 -2.81
N ASP A 83 7.15 -0.15 -3.49
CA ASP A 83 6.21 -1.26 -3.68
C ASP A 83 6.94 -2.54 -3.26
N LEU A 84 6.49 -3.13 -2.16
CA LEU A 84 7.05 -4.33 -1.59
C LEU A 84 6.17 -5.52 -1.94
N VAL A 85 6.77 -6.56 -2.48
CA VAL A 85 6.09 -7.83 -2.81
C VAL A 85 6.43 -8.85 -1.75
N PHE A 86 5.46 -9.27 -0.96
CA PHE A 86 5.58 -10.38 -0.02
C PHE A 86 5.02 -11.64 -0.67
N THR A 87 5.77 -12.73 -0.58
CA THR A 87 5.30 -14.05 -1.02
C THR A 87 5.11 -14.90 0.22
N ASP A 88 3.86 -15.17 0.57
CA ASP A 88 3.52 -16.09 1.64
C ASP A 88 3.33 -17.51 1.04
N GLU A 89 4.22 -18.43 1.38
CA GLU A 89 4.07 -19.85 1.04
C GLU A 89 3.23 -20.53 2.12
N HIS A 90 2.00 -20.88 1.77
CA HIS A 90 1.16 -21.70 2.64
C HIS A 90 1.23 -23.14 2.16
N THR A 91 1.97 -23.98 2.90
CA THR A 91 1.99 -25.44 2.68
C THR A 91 1.03 -26.06 3.70
N SER A 92 -0.16 -26.41 3.28
CA SER A 92 -1.04 -27.25 4.09
C SER A 92 -0.87 -28.71 3.67
N SER A 93 -0.28 -29.51 4.56
CA SER A 93 -0.25 -30.98 4.42
C SER A 93 -1.33 -31.57 5.31
N ASP A 94 -2.47 -31.89 4.74
CA ASP A 94 -3.47 -32.72 5.40
C ASP A 94 -3.08 -34.20 5.20
N SER A 95 -2.45 -34.78 6.21
CA SER A 95 -2.22 -36.22 6.28
C SER A 95 -3.39 -36.88 7.01
N ILE A 96 -4.34 -37.43 6.28
CA ILE A 96 -5.36 -38.30 6.85
C ILE A 96 -4.74 -39.68 7.07
N HIS A 97 -4.29 -39.96 8.28
CA HIS A 97 -3.92 -41.30 8.70
C HIS A 97 -5.20 -42.08 9.04
N ALA A 98 -5.72 -42.80 8.08
CA ALA A 98 -6.71 -43.85 8.33
C ALA A 98 -5.95 -45.12 8.79
N GLN A 99 -5.74 -45.29 10.10
CA GLN A 99 -5.30 -46.56 10.67
C GLN A 99 -6.47 -47.51 10.72
N ALA A 100 -6.54 -48.42 9.75
CA ALA A 100 -7.43 -49.60 9.83
C ALA A 100 -6.72 -50.64 10.75
N ASN A 101 -7.17 -50.70 12.00
CA ASN A 101 -6.72 -51.70 12.97
C ASN A 101 -7.42 -53.03 12.62
N LEU A 102 -6.74 -53.92 11.89
CA LEU A 102 -7.15 -55.31 11.74
C LEU A 102 -6.74 -56.07 13.00
N SER A 103 -7.65 -56.14 13.99
CA SER A 103 -7.46 -57.06 15.11
C SER A 103 -7.78 -58.46 14.64
N ARG A 104 -6.70 -59.25 14.51
CA ARG A 104 -6.79 -60.66 14.24
C ARG A 104 -7.20 -61.37 15.53
N SER A 105 -8.49 -61.65 15.69
CA SER A 105 -8.94 -62.51 16.76
C SER A 105 -8.76 -63.97 16.37
N SER A 106 -7.80 -64.63 16.95
CA SER A 106 -7.66 -66.07 16.88
C SER A 106 -8.42 -66.71 18.02
N SER A 107 -9.64 -67.20 17.75
CA SER A 107 -10.33 -68.10 18.64
C SER A 107 -10.23 -69.53 18.08
N SER A 108 -9.43 -70.35 18.75
CA SER A 108 -9.43 -71.77 18.54
C SER A 108 -10.66 -72.41 19.17
N SER A 109 -11.48 -73.09 18.38
CA SER A 109 -12.48 -74.06 18.88
C SER A 109 -12.65 -75.19 17.89
N TYR A 110 -12.39 -76.33 18.37
CA TYR A 110 -12.48 -77.68 18.00
C TYR A 110 -13.72 -78.12 17.22
N SER A 111 -13.46 -79.06 16.26
CA SER A 111 -14.28 -80.16 15.85
C SER A 111 -15.43 -79.98 14.88
N GLY A 112 -15.33 -80.72 13.78
CA GLY A 112 -16.47 -81.13 12.96
C GLY A 112 -16.16 -81.18 11.48
N ARG A 113 -15.97 -82.45 11.01
CA ARG A 113 -15.86 -82.85 9.59
C ARG A 113 -16.99 -82.23 8.77
N THR A 114 -16.68 -81.67 7.64
CA THR A 114 -17.21 -82.12 6.31
C THR A 114 -16.57 -81.28 5.20
N SER A 115 -16.31 -81.98 4.14
CA SER A 115 -15.73 -81.60 2.86
C SER A 115 -16.37 -80.43 2.18
N GLY A 116 -15.53 -79.68 1.49
CA GLY A 116 -16.01 -78.99 0.32
C GLY A 116 -15.52 -77.57 0.08
N ARG A 117 -14.60 -77.48 -0.85
CA ARG A 117 -14.40 -76.36 -1.77
C ARG A 117 -13.54 -75.20 -1.25
N GLU A 118 -12.34 -75.24 -1.67
CA GLU A 118 -11.43 -74.05 -1.73
C GLU A 118 -12.07 -72.94 -2.56
N GLN A 119 -12.19 -71.78 -1.95
CA GLN A 119 -12.40 -70.55 -2.67
C GLN A 119 -11.38 -69.57 -2.18
N ASP A 120 -10.33 -69.43 -2.99
CA ASP A 120 -9.26 -68.49 -2.85
C ASP A 120 -9.86 -67.07 -3.00
N GLY A 121 -10.11 -66.42 -1.89
CA GLY A 121 -10.49 -65.04 -1.84
C GLY A 121 -9.30 -64.14 -1.63
N LYS A 122 -8.58 -63.80 -2.69
CA LYS A 122 -7.63 -62.66 -2.68
C LYS A 122 -8.43 -61.37 -2.55
N SER A 123 -8.49 -60.81 -1.35
CA SER A 123 -8.90 -59.42 -1.17
C SER A 123 -7.70 -58.55 -1.45
N GLN A 124 -7.66 -57.96 -2.64
CA GLN A 124 -6.78 -56.83 -2.94
C GLN A 124 -7.29 -55.62 -2.19
N GLY A 125 -6.56 -55.22 -1.13
CA GLY A 125 -6.73 -53.90 -0.53
C GLY A 125 -6.18 -52.88 -1.50
N VAL A 126 -7.07 -52.06 -2.08
CA VAL A 126 -6.68 -50.90 -2.86
C VAL A 126 -6.34 -49.77 -1.88
N ASP A 127 -5.06 -49.51 -1.77
CA ASP A 127 -4.53 -48.38 -0.99
C ASP A 127 -4.72 -47.13 -1.85
N PHE A 128 -5.73 -46.32 -1.61
CA PHE A 128 -5.85 -44.99 -2.18
C PHE A 128 -5.18 -43.99 -1.24
N GLY A 129 -3.89 -43.85 -1.41
CA GLY A 129 -3.15 -42.74 -0.84
C GLY A 129 -3.35 -41.50 -1.71
N ASP A 130 -4.42 -40.76 -1.48
CA ASP A 130 -4.60 -39.44 -2.08
C ASP A 130 -3.89 -38.40 -1.19
N SER A 131 -2.68 -38.02 -1.58
CA SER A 131 -1.96 -36.92 -0.96
C SER A 131 -2.13 -35.68 -1.84
N GLU A 132 -3.20 -34.90 -1.64
CA GLU A 132 -3.33 -33.57 -2.19
C GLU A 132 -2.44 -32.59 -1.39
N SER A 133 -1.31 -32.26 -1.94
CA SER A 133 -0.53 -31.10 -1.46
C SER A 133 -0.95 -29.85 -2.24
N THR A 134 -1.77 -29.03 -1.64
CA THR A 134 -2.15 -27.74 -2.24
C THR A 134 -1.09 -26.72 -1.90
N HIS A 135 -0.25 -26.37 -2.87
CA HIS A 135 0.64 -25.21 -2.78
C HIS A 135 -0.12 -23.98 -3.23
N SER A 136 -0.52 -23.12 -2.32
CA SER A 136 -1.02 -21.80 -2.67
C SER A 136 0.06 -20.76 -2.40
N LEU A 137 0.52 -20.11 -3.47
CA LEU A 137 1.40 -18.95 -3.42
C LEU A 137 0.51 -17.70 -3.39
N GLU A 138 0.35 -17.10 -2.21
CA GLU A 138 -0.35 -15.83 -2.09
C GLU A 138 0.68 -14.70 -2.17
N ARG A 139 0.61 -13.89 -3.24
CA ARG A 139 1.41 -12.68 -3.38
C ARG A 139 0.67 -11.50 -2.80
N ARG A 140 1.24 -10.88 -1.80
CA ARG A 140 0.72 -9.65 -1.19
C ARG A 140 1.61 -8.50 -1.63
N HIS A 141 0.99 -7.46 -2.18
CA HIS A 141 1.66 -6.22 -2.56
C HIS A 141 1.34 -5.15 -1.54
N GLU A 142 2.36 -4.51 -1.00
CA GLU A 142 2.22 -3.36 -0.12
C GLU A 142 2.95 -2.18 -0.76
N ALA A 143 2.24 -1.09 -1.01
CA ALA A 143 2.82 0.10 -1.59
C ALA A 143 2.60 1.30 -0.69
N VAL A 144 3.59 2.18 -0.66
CA VAL A 144 3.55 3.44 0.07
C VAL A 144 4.14 4.55 -0.79
N ALA A 145 3.54 5.74 -0.74
CA ALA A 145 4.13 6.95 -1.31
C ALA A 145 3.97 8.12 -0.34
N ALA A 146 5.08 8.84 -0.14
CA ALA A 146 5.11 10.13 0.53
C ALA A 146 5.38 11.22 -0.51
N VAL A 147 4.42 12.12 -0.71
CA VAL A 147 4.45 13.13 -1.77
C VAL A 147 4.23 14.52 -1.19
N ARG A 148 4.94 15.51 -1.72
CA ARG A 148 4.83 16.91 -1.32
C ARG A 148 4.87 17.83 -2.52
N LEU A 149 4.11 18.93 -2.45
CA LEU A 149 4.13 20.01 -3.42
C LEU A 149 4.94 21.17 -2.84
N VAL A 150 5.97 21.58 -3.57
CA VAL A 150 6.95 22.57 -3.14
C VAL A 150 6.95 23.75 -4.12
N THR A 151 6.86 24.98 -3.65
CA THR A 151 6.95 26.17 -4.47
C THR A 151 8.38 26.38 -5.01
N LYS A 152 8.55 27.34 -5.93
CA LYS A 152 9.89 27.75 -6.39
C LYS A 152 10.77 28.28 -5.27
N ASP A 153 10.18 28.89 -4.26
CA ASP A 153 10.87 29.50 -3.12
C ASP A 153 11.28 28.43 -2.09
N GLY A 154 10.82 27.19 -2.26
CA GLY A 154 11.18 26.07 -1.40
C GLY A 154 10.15 25.73 -0.32
N ASP A 155 9.04 26.43 -0.26
CA ASP A 155 7.99 26.22 0.74
C ASP A 155 7.16 24.98 0.38
N VAL A 156 6.91 24.12 1.36
CA VAL A 156 6.02 22.97 1.21
C VAL A 156 4.59 23.42 1.48
N ILE A 157 3.80 23.52 0.41
CA ILE A 157 2.41 24.01 0.47
C ILE A 157 1.38 22.89 0.59
N TRP A 158 1.76 21.65 0.33
CA TRP A 158 0.92 20.49 0.49
C TRP A 158 1.76 19.22 0.62
N SER A 159 1.30 18.25 1.41
CA SER A 159 1.94 16.94 1.53
C SER A 159 0.93 15.88 1.91
N THR A 160 1.23 14.64 1.50
CA THR A 160 0.46 13.45 1.91
C THR A 160 1.33 12.23 1.91
N THR A 161 0.99 11.27 2.78
CA THR A 161 1.50 9.90 2.72
C THR A 161 0.30 8.98 2.55
N GLN A 162 0.36 8.12 1.53
CA GLN A 162 -0.68 7.16 1.21
C GLN A 162 -0.08 5.76 1.14
N GLU A 163 -0.85 4.79 1.62
CA GLU A 163 -0.46 3.39 1.62
C GLU A 163 -1.57 2.50 1.08
N SER A 164 -1.20 1.34 0.56
CA SER A 164 -2.12 0.30 0.12
C SER A 164 -1.61 -1.06 0.56
N LEU A 165 -2.46 -1.79 1.27
CA LEU A 165 -2.22 -3.13 1.75
C LEU A 165 -3.01 -4.11 0.87
N GLY A 166 -2.35 -4.67 -0.14
CA GLY A 166 -2.84 -5.84 -0.87
C GLY A 166 -4.13 -5.70 -1.67
N GLY A 167 -4.08 -5.18 -2.88
CA GLY A 167 -5.17 -5.29 -3.85
C GLY A 167 -5.02 -6.54 -4.73
N LYS A 168 -6.05 -7.41 -4.76
CA LYS A 168 -6.02 -8.62 -5.62
C LYS A 168 -6.14 -8.32 -7.13
N PHE A 169 -6.61 -7.13 -7.53
CA PHE A 169 -6.95 -6.82 -8.93
C PHE A 169 -6.32 -5.52 -9.49
N HIS A 170 -5.99 -4.57 -8.63
CA HIS A 170 -5.23 -3.39 -9.01
C HIS A 170 -3.94 -3.41 -8.21
N GLY A 171 -2.80 -3.23 -8.87
CA GLY A 171 -1.52 -3.18 -8.18
C GLY A 171 -1.58 -2.15 -7.04
N ALA A 172 -0.99 -2.46 -5.90
CA ALA A 172 -0.97 -1.56 -4.73
C ALA A 172 -0.48 -0.15 -5.09
N SER A 173 0.48 -0.06 -6.02
CA SER A 173 1.01 1.20 -6.56
C SER A 173 -0.05 2.05 -7.26
N ALA A 174 -0.98 1.44 -8.01
CA ALA A 174 -2.05 2.17 -8.68
C ALA A 174 -3.07 2.73 -7.67
N ASP A 175 -3.42 1.95 -6.65
CA ASP A 175 -4.32 2.40 -5.58
C ASP A 175 -3.70 3.57 -4.78
N VAL A 176 -2.39 3.51 -4.49
CA VAL A 176 -1.68 4.62 -3.84
C VAL A 176 -1.68 5.87 -4.72
N ALA A 177 -1.40 5.73 -6.03
CA ALA A 177 -1.41 6.86 -6.95
C ALA A 177 -2.80 7.52 -7.05
N ASP A 178 -3.86 6.73 -7.07
CA ASP A 178 -5.24 7.21 -7.04
C ASP A 178 -5.57 7.93 -5.73
N LYS A 179 -5.16 7.38 -4.57
CA LYS A 179 -5.33 8.00 -3.26
C LYS A 179 -4.61 9.35 -3.15
N VAL A 180 -3.37 9.44 -3.66
CA VAL A 180 -2.61 10.69 -3.69
C VAL A 180 -3.33 11.74 -4.52
N THR A 181 -3.76 11.38 -5.74
CA THR A 181 -4.48 12.29 -6.64
C THR A 181 -5.81 12.74 -6.05
N LYS A 182 -6.57 11.82 -5.48
CA LYS A 182 -7.86 12.11 -4.85
C LYS A 182 -7.71 13.02 -3.63
N LYS A 183 -6.70 12.77 -2.80
CA LYS A 183 -6.41 13.61 -1.64
C LYS A 183 -6.06 15.04 -2.04
N LEU A 184 -5.24 15.21 -3.09
CA LEU A 184 -4.90 16.53 -3.61
C LEU A 184 -6.13 17.26 -4.17
N LEU A 185 -7.00 16.56 -4.89
CA LEU A 185 -8.27 17.10 -5.40
C LEU A 185 -9.18 17.58 -4.27
N GLU A 186 -9.36 16.77 -3.24
CA GLU A 186 -10.18 17.08 -2.07
C GLU A 186 -9.67 18.34 -1.33
N ASP A 187 -8.34 18.44 -1.14
CA ASP A 187 -7.72 19.58 -0.48
C ASP A 187 -7.78 20.84 -1.35
N TYR A 188 -7.63 20.70 -2.66
CA TYR A 188 -7.82 21.81 -3.61
C TYR A 188 -9.27 22.33 -3.59
N ASP A 189 -10.26 21.43 -3.59
CA ASP A 189 -11.67 21.81 -3.48
C ASP A 189 -12.00 22.44 -2.13
N ARG A 190 -11.35 21.99 -1.05
CA ARG A 190 -11.46 22.64 0.27
C ARG A 190 -10.90 24.07 0.22
N ALA A 191 -9.73 24.26 -0.37
CA ALA A 191 -9.13 25.58 -0.54
C ALA A 191 -10.05 26.55 -1.31
N ARG A 192 -10.71 26.05 -2.37
CA ARG A 192 -11.67 26.87 -3.14
C ARG A 192 -12.90 27.32 -2.34
N LYS A 193 -13.33 26.53 -1.37
CA LYS A 193 -14.48 26.86 -0.52
C LYS A 193 -14.16 27.85 0.59
N LEU A 194 -12.88 28.01 0.93
CA LEU A 194 -12.41 28.95 1.95
C LEU A 194 -12.13 30.35 1.39
N LYS A 195 -12.09 30.52 0.08
CA LYS A 195 -11.88 31.78 -0.62
C LYS A 195 -13.21 32.48 -0.94
#